data_1c50286d3b5a3b9af7aa4b7e24ab59fb
#
_entry.id   1c50286d3b5a3b9af7aa4b7e24ab59fb
#
_cell.length_a   1.000
_cell.length_b   1.000
_cell.length_c   1.000
_cell.angle_alpha   90.00
_cell.angle_beta   90.00
_cell.angle_gamma   90.00
#
_symmetry.space_group_name_H-M   'P 1'
#
loop_
_entity.id
_entity.type
_entity.pdbx_description
1 polymer ?
#
loop_
_entity_poly.entity_id
_entity_poly.type
_entity_poly.pdbx_seq_one_letter_code
_entity_poly.pdbx_strand_id
1 'polypeptide(L)'
;MYKRQKEQYGDFLRAITPAVVELFKIATKEYTGIDWKKYCWQNTKTKQWKWDHSKIESNKALKNALDQAYLDRGGFTGKDVYSDHLTAIIDELSKDAEIKRMTKQIRDIEITTRNISAHNLVSITASWVKKYSGYTPEEIYGFLKNYVKKLRWNIKKEDWNSYDAMNEIIIGKIGQ
;
A
#
# COMPACT_ATOMS: atom_id res chain seq x y z
N MET A 1 20.07 -0.85 -23.08
CA MET A 1 19.40 -0.11 -22.01
C MET A 1 17.86 -0.16 -22.09
N TYR A 2 17.23 0.01 -23.24
CA TYR A 2 15.75 0.05 -23.39
C TYR A 2 15.00 -1.27 -23.09
N LYS A 3 15.60 -2.45 -23.27
CA LYS A 3 14.92 -3.74 -23.04
C LYS A 3 14.65 -4.07 -21.56
N ARG A 4 15.50 -3.63 -20.64
CA ARG A 4 15.33 -3.89 -19.20
C ARG A 4 14.20 -3.08 -18.55
N GLN A 5 13.91 -1.88 -19.03
CA GLN A 5 12.81 -1.08 -18.47
C GLN A 5 11.42 -1.65 -18.77
N LYS A 6 11.24 -2.35 -19.88
CA LYS A 6 9.93 -2.93 -20.27
C LYS A 6 9.49 -4.10 -19.38
N GLU A 7 10.42 -4.86 -18.83
CA GLU A 7 10.11 -6.01 -17.96
C GLU A 7 9.87 -5.59 -16.50
N GLN A 8 10.35 -4.42 -16.10
CA GLN A 8 10.27 -3.94 -14.70
C GLN A 8 8.90 -3.39 -14.30
N TYR A 9 8.10 -2.85 -15.22
CA TYR A 9 6.79 -2.28 -14.86
C TYR A 9 5.79 -3.33 -14.37
N GLY A 10 5.82 -4.53 -14.91
CA GLY A 10 4.97 -5.62 -14.42
C GLY A 10 5.29 -6.00 -12.97
N ASP A 11 6.57 -6.10 -12.64
CA ASP A 11 7.00 -6.41 -11.27
C ASP A 11 6.77 -5.25 -10.32
N PHE A 12 6.98 -4.01 -10.78
CA PHE A 12 6.61 -2.81 -10.03
C PHE A 12 5.14 -2.80 -9.65
N LEU A 13 4.24 -3.04 -10.60
CA LEU A 13 2.80 -3.08 -10.34
C LEU A 13 2.40 -4.22 -9.38
N ARG A 14 3.03 -5.39 -9.51
CA ARG A 14 2.80 -6.51 -8.58
C ARG A 14 3.26 -6.20 -7.15
N ALA A 15 4.33 -5.41 -7.01
CA ALA A 15 4.86 -5.02 -5.71
C ALA A 15 4.01 -3.96 -5.00
N ILE A 16 3.15 -3.21 -5.72
CA ILE A 16 2.34 -2.13 -5.13
C ILE A 16 1.40 -2.66 -4.06
N THR A 17 0.61 -3.69 -4.34
CA THR A 17 -0.40 -4.19 -3.38
C THR A 17 0.21 -4.61 -2.03
N PRO A 18 1.23 -5.47 -1.97
CA PRO A 18 1.83 -5.81 -0.68
C PRO A 18 2.49 -4.61 0.00
N ALA A 19 3.12 -3.70 -0.75
CA ALA A 19 3.71 -2.49 -0.19
C ALA A 19 2.65 -1.57 0.43
N VAL A 20 1.52 -1.36 -0.23
CA VAL A 20 0.40 -0.55 0.25
C VAL A 20 -0.18 -1.13 1.55
N VAL A 21 -0.38 -2.43 1.63
CA VAL A 21 -0.86 -3.08 2.86
C VAL A 21 0.08 -2.80 4.02
N GLU A 22 1.39 -2.95 3.85
CA GLU A 22 2.36 -2.68 4.92
C GLU A 22 2.39 -1.19 5.32
N LEU A 23 2.34 -0.27 4.35
CA LEU A 23 2.26 1.16 4.62
C LEU A 23 1.00 1.52 5.41
N PHE A 24 -0.15 0.96 5.04
CA PHE A 24 -1.42 1.23 5.72
C PHE A 24 -1.47 0.62 7.13
N LYS A 25 -0.82 -0.51 7.36
CA LYS A 25 -0.64 -1.08 8.71
C LYS A 25 0.10 -0.12 9.65
N ILE A 26 1.15 0.53 9.12
CA ILE A 26 1.92 1.53 9.87
C ILE A 26 1.06 2.78 10.10
N ALA A 27 0.44 3.30 9.04
CA ALA A 27 -0.43 4.47 9.12
C ALA A 27 -1.58 4.27 10.12
N THR A 28 -2.21 3.11 10.12
CA THR A 28 -3.27 2.76 11.08
C THR A 28 -2.77 2.93 12.51
N LYS A 29 -1.63 2.38 12.85
CA LYS A 29 -1.07 2.50 14.18
C LYS A 29 -0.71 3.95 14.54
N GLU A 30 -0.02 4.65 13.65
CA GLU A 30 0.52 5.99 13.88
C GLU A 30 -0.56 7.07 13.96
N TYR A 31 -1.57 7.01 13.11
CA TYR A 31 -2.54 8.09 12.93
C TYR A 31 -3.91 7.82 13.55
N THR A 32 -4.18 6.61 13.99
CA THR A 32 -5.44 6.26 14.67
C THR A 32 -5.22 5.75 16.10
N GLY A 33 -3.98 5.39 16.45
CA GLY A 33 -3.66 4.74 17.72
C GLY A 33 -4.08 3.26 17.79
N ILE A 34 -4.71 2.74 16.73
CA ILE A 34 -5.14 1.33 16.67
C ILE A 34 -3.93 0.45 16.34
N ASP A 35 -3.45 -0.30 17.31
CA ASP A 35 -2.49 -1.38 17.07
C ASP A 35 -3.25 -2.59 16.50
N TRP A 36 -3.40 -2.60 15.17
CA TRP A 36 -4.17 -3.60 14.44
C TRP A 36 -3.76 -5.05 14.77
N LYS A 37 -2.48 -5.31 15.13
CA LYS A 37 -1.99 -6.65 15.49
C LYS A 37 -2.72 -7.23 16.72
N LYS A 38 -3.16 -6.38 17.64
CA LYS A 38 -3.92 -6.81 18.83
C LYS A 38 -5.27 -7.41 18.48
N TYR A 39 -5.82 -7.04 17.32
CA TYR A 39 -7.13 -7.49 16.81
C TYR A 39 -7.02 -8.56 15.73
N CYS A 40 -5.84 -9.16 15.61
CA CYS A 40 -5.54 -10.16 14.61
C CYS A 40 -4.84 -11.38 15.22
N TRP A 41 -4.80 -12.43 14.43
CA TRP A 41 -3.91 -13.56 14.62
C TRP A 41 -3.19 -13.89 13.32
N GLN A 42 -2.02 -14.50 13.40
CA GLN A 42 -1.25 -14.87 12.22
C GLN A 42 -1.38 -16.38 11.95
N ASN A 43 -1.76 -16.72 10.74
CA ASN A 43 -1.77 -18.10 10.30
C ASN A 43 -0.34 -18.64 10.26
N THR A 44 -0.07 -19.71 10.99
CA THR A 44 1.30 -20.27 11.14
C THR A 44 1.85 -20.84 9.84
N LYS A 45 1.00 -21.33 8.95
CA LYS A 45 1.39 -21.93 7.66
C LYS A 45 1.61 -20.85 6.57
N THR A 46 0.62 -19.98 6.37
CA THR A 46 0.66 -18.98 5.29
C THR A 46 1.30 -17.66 5.67
N LYS A 47 1.56 -17.44 6.98
CA LYS A 47 2.02 -16.17 7.55
C LYS A 47 1.08 -14.99 7.30
N GLN A 48 -0.13 -15.22 6.79
CA GLN A 48 -1.15 -14.21 6.58
C GLN A 48 -1.79 -13.79 7.90
N TRP A 49 -2.07 -12.50 8.03
CA TRP A 49 -2.78 -11.95 9.17
C TRP A 49 -4.29 -12.01 8.93
N LYS A 50 -5.01 -12.45 9.96
CA LYS A 50 -6.47 -12.59 9.93
C LYS A 50 -7.09 -11.82 11.08
N TRP A 51 -8.22 -11.19 10.82
CA TRP A 51 -9.00 -10.50 11.84
C TRP A 51 -9.58 -11.49 12.86
N ASP A 52 -9.54 -11.08 14.12
CA ASP A 52 -10.20 -11.75 15.24
C ASP A 52 -11.45 -10.95 15.59
N HIS A 53 -12.60 -11.39 15.12
CA HIS A 53 -13.86 -10.68 15.29
C HIS A 53 -14.23 -10.48 16.77
N SER A 54 -13.92 -11.44 17.65
CA SER A 54 -14.19 -11.30 19.07
C SER A 54 -13.39 -10.15 19.70
N LYS A 55 -12.16 -9.95 19.25
CA LYS A 55 -11.33 -8.82 19.69
C LYS A 55 -11.78 -7.51 19.07
N ILE A 56 -12.21 -7.51 17.80
CA ILE A 56 -12.76 -6.32 17.16
C ILE A 56 -13.99 -5.83 17.93
N GLU A 57 -14.90 -6.73 18.35
CA GLU A 57 -16.08 -6.37 19.12
C GLU A 57 -15.78 -5.75 20.48
N SER A 58 -14.63 -6.05 21.07
CA SER A 58 -14.19 -5.42 22.31
C SER A 58 -13.79 -3.95 22.15
N ASN A 59 -13.60 -3.46 20.92
CA ASN A 59 -13.23 -2.07 20.61
C ASN A 59 -14.31 -1.42 19.74
N LYS A 60 -15.22 -0.67 20.38
CA LYS A 60 -16.34 -0.01 19.70
C LYS A 60 -15.92 0.90 18.54
N ALA A 61 -14.81 1.65 18.70
CA ALA A 61 -14.34 2.57 17.65
C ALA A 61 -13.89 1.80 16.42
N LEU A 62 -13.06 0.77 16.61
CA LEU A 62 -12.61 -0.10 15.52
C LEU A 62 -13.77 -0.83 14.84
N LYS A 63 -14.68 -1.40 15.65
CA LYS A 63 -15.87 -2.07 15.13
C LYS A 63 -16.71 -1.12 14.28
N ASN A 64 -17.04 0.06 14.79
CA ASN A 64 -17.83 1.04 14.06
C ASN A 64 -17.17 1.48 12.76
N ALA A 65 -15.84 1.74 12.77
CA ALA A 65 -15.11 2.12 11.58
C ALA A 65 -15.20 1.05 10.49
N LEU A 66 -15.06 -0.20 10.86
CA LEU A 66 -15.18 -1.32 9.93
C LEU A 66 -16.63 -1.53 9.47
N ASP A 67 -17.60 -1.55 10.39
CA ASP A 67 -19.01 -1.77 10.04
C ASP A 67 -19.57 -0.67 9.15
N GLN A 68 -19.22 0.59 9.37
CA GLN A 68 -19.66 1.70 8.52
C GLN A 68 -19.15 1.58 7.08
N ALA A 69 -17.90 1.16 6.89
CA ALA A 69 -17.34 0.97 5.56
C ALA A 69 -17.99 -0.18 4.77
N TYR A 70 -18.68 -1.10 5.45
CA TYR A 70 -19.32 -2.28 4.87
C TYR A 70 -20.83 -2.34 5.19
N LEU A 71 -21.43 -1.18 5.48
CA LEU A 71 -22.85 -1.09 5.86
C LEU A 71 -23.79 -1.65 4.79
N ASP A 72 -23.47 -1.40 3.51
CA ASP A 72 -24.19 -1.92 2.35
C ASP A 72 -24.16 -3.46 2.23
N ARG A 73 -23.23 -4.11 2.93
CA ARG A 73 -23.05 -5.58 2.98
C ARG A 73 -23.49 -6.21 4.29
N GLY A 74 -24.19 -5.45 5.15
CA GLY A 74 -24.62 -5.94 6.47
C GLY A 74 -23.56 -5.90 7.56
N GLY A 75 -22.50 -5.11 7.38
CA GLY A 75 -21.39 -4.95 8.32
C GLY A 75 -20.12 -5.70 7.92
N PHE A 76 -19.11 -5.61 8.76
CA PHE A 76 -17.80 -6.16 8.49
C PHE A 76 -17.70 -7.67 8.79
N THR A 77 -17.43 -8.46 7.76
CA THR A 77 -17.23 -9.92 7.85
C THR A 77 -15.86 -10.38 7.29
N GLY A 78 -14.96 -9.45 7.06
CA GLY A 78 -13.64 -9.73 6.48
C GLY A 78 -12.81 -10.68 7.34
N LYS A 79 -12.14 -11.64 6.70
CA LYS A 79 -11.27 -12.61 7.38
C LYS A 79 -9.81 -12.19 7.36
N ASP A 80 -9.29 -11.84 6.20
CA ASP A 80 -7.88 -11.48 6.04
C ASP A 80 -7.69 -9.96 6.16
N VAL A 81 -6.49 -9.52 6.54
CA VAL A 81 -6.18 -8.10 6.65
C VAL A 81 -5.78 -7.56 5.27
N TYR A 82 -6.66 -6.74 4.69
CA TYR A 82 -6.45 -6.10 3.40
C TYR A 82 -6.35 -4.57 3.51
N SER A 83 -5.87 -3.95 2.45
CA SER A 83 -5.70 -2.49 2.36
C SER A 83 -7.02 -1.72 2.49
N ASP A 84 -8.14 -2.25 2.00
CA ASP A 84 -9.47 -1.64 2.14
C ASP A 84 -9.94 -1.54 3.60
N HIS A 85 -9.73 -2.58 4.40
CA HIS A 85 -10.02 -2.56 5.83
C HIS A 85 -9.22 -1.49 6.56
N LEU A 86 -7.92 -1.41 6.25
CA LEU A 86 -7.02 -0.42 6.85
C LEU A 86 -7.38 1.00 6.39
N THR A 87 -7.77 1.17 5.12
CA THR A 87 -8.29 2.44 4.60
C THR A 87 -9.52 2.89 5.38
N ALA A 88 -10.48 2.00 5.63
CA ALA A 88 -11.68 2.30 6.40
C ALA A 88 -11.33 2.77 7.82
N ILE A 89 -10.41 2.10 8.50
CA ILE A 89 -9.97 2.46 9.84
C ILE A 89 -9.29 3.85 9.83
N ILE A 90 -8.41 4.12 8.87
CA ILE A 90 -7.73 5.41 8.75
C ILE A 90 -8.73 6.52 8.43
N ASP A 91 -9.65 6.28 7.51
CA ASP A 91 -10.65 7.27 7.09
C ASP A 91 -11.57 7.67 8.23
N GLU A 92 -12.00 6.72 9.04
CA GLU A 92 -12.92 6.97 10.15
C GLU A 92 -12.21 7.55 11.39
N LEU A 93 -11.09 6.95 11.80
CA LEU A 93 -10.50 7.22 13.08
C LEU A 93 -9.34 8.24 13.07
N SER A 94 -8.70 8.49 11.93
CA SER A 94 -7.63 9.49 11.87
C SER A 94 -8.18 10.90 11.95
N LYS A 95 -7.46 11.77 12.67
CA LYS A 95 -7.72 13.23 12.71
C LYS A 95 -6.92 14.00 11.65
N ASP A 96 -5.99 13.35 10.98
CA ASP A 96 -5.12 13.96 9.94
C ASP A 96 -5.80 13.86 8.58
N ALA A 97 -6.35 14.97 8.09
CA ALA A 97 -7.05 15.04 6.81
C ALA A 97 -6.12 14.73 5.62
N GLU A 98 -4.84 15.05 5.74
CA GLU A 98 -3.87 14.78 4.67
C GLU A 98 -3.60 13.28 4.55
N ILE A 99 -3.39 12.58 5.67
CA ILE A 99 -3.19 11.12 5.62
C ILE A 99 -4.43 10.40 5.08
N LYS A 100 -5.63 10.84 5.43
CA LYS A 100 -6.88 10.30 4.86
C LYS A 100 -6.90 10.45 3.34
N ARG A 101 -6.64 11.66 2.84
CA ARG A 101 -6.60 11.95 1.40
C ARG A 101 -5.56 11.10 0.66
N MET A 102 -4.35 11.04 1.21
CA MET A 102 -3.26 10.27 0.62
C MET A 102 -3.55 8.77 0.63
N THR A 103 -4.14 8.26 1.71
CA THR A 103 -4.55 6.84 1.83
C THR A 103 -5.57 6.49 0.75
N LYS A 104 -6.61 7.32 0.55
CA LYS A 104 -7.61 7.11 -0.52
C LYS A 104 -6.96 7.12 -1.89
N GLN A 105 -6.12 8.10 -2.18
CA GLN A 105 -5.42 8.20 -3.47
C GLN A 105 -4.57 6.96 -3.75
N ILE A 106 -3.78 6.49 -2.80
CA ILE A 106 -2.96 5.28 -2.95
C ILE A 106 -3.84 4.04 -3.10
N ARG A 107 -4.96 3.97 -2.40
CA ARG A 107 -5.91 2.86 -2.53
C ARG A 107 -6.52 2.80 -3.92
N ASP A 108 -6.89 3.92 -4.50
CA ASP A 108 -7.43 3.99 -5.87
C ASP A 108 -6.38 3.51 -6.90
N ILE A 109 -5.13 3.93 -6.73
CA ILE A 109 -4.01 3.46 -7.55
C ILE A 109 -3.82 1.95 -7.40
N GLU A 110 -3.86 1.43 -6.17
CA GLU A 110 -3.72 -0.01 -5.91
C GLU A 110 -4.82 -0.84 -6.58
N ILE A 111 -6.08 -0.42 -6.46
CA ILE A 111 -7.22 -1.11 -7.10
C ILE A 111 -7.01 -1.17 -8.61
N THR A 112 -6.69 -0.03 -9.20
CA THR A 112 -6.50 0.09 -10.65
C THR A 112 -5.33 -0.76 -11.13
N THR A 113 -4.18 -0.66 -10.46
CA THR A 113 -2.96 -1.38 -10.86
C THR A 113 -3.08 -2.89 -10.65
N ARG A 114 -3.75 -3.34 -9.59
CA ARG A 114 -4.02 -4.77 -9.33
C ARG A 114 -4.88 -5.39 -10.43
N ASN A 115 -5.95 -4.72 -10.83
CA ASN A 115 -6.82 -5.20 -11.90
C ASN A 115 -6.06 -5.33 -13.22
N ILE A 116 -5.19 -4.38 -13.50
CA ILE A 116 -4.34 -4.35 -14.68
C ILE A 116 -3.37 -5.55 -14.70
N SER A 117 -2.67 -5.79 -13.59
CA SER A 117 -1.64 -6.84 -13.51
C SER A 117 -2.20 -8.27 -13.52
N ALA A 118 -3.46 -8.43 -13.10
CA ALA A 118 -4.10 -9.74 -13.00
C ALA A 118 -4.64 -10.28 -14.35
N HIS A 119 -4.95 -9.39 -15.29
CA HIS A 119 -5.71 -9.75 -16.48
C HIS A 119 -4.94 -9.64 -17.80
N ASN A 120 -3.68 -9.22 -17.81
CA ASN A 120 -2.95 -8.99 -19.06
C ASN A 120 -1.63 -9.76 -19.14
N LEU A 121 -1.57 -10.65 -20.12
CA LEU A 121 -0.35 -11.31 -20.60
C LEU A 121 0.49 -10.41 -21.54
N VAL A 122 0.19 -9.09 -21.57
CA VAL A 122 0.80 -8.14 -22.50
C VAL A 122 1.98 -7.44 -21.83
N SER A 123 2.98 -7.08 -22.65
CA SER A 123 4.12 -6.26 -22.21
C SER A 123 3.63 -4.92 -21.64
N ILE A 124 3.77 -4.72 -20.34
CA ILE A 124 3.34 -3.50 -19.65
C ILE A 124 4.35 -2.39 -19.92
N THR A 125 3.88 -1.31 -20.55
CA THR A 125 4.69 -0.11 -20.83
C THR A 125 4.25 1.07 -19.95
N ALA A 126 5.08 2.11 -19.80
CA ALA A 126 4.72 3.32 -19.07
C ALA A 126 3.45 3.99 -19.62
N SER A 127 3.31 4.06 -20.95
CA SER A 127 2.11 4.61 -21.60
C SER A 127 0.86 3.78 -21.30
N TRP A 128 1.03 2.47 -21.21
CA TRP A 128 -0.06 1.57 -20.85
C TRP A 128 -0.49 1.75 -19.38
N VAL A 129 0.47 1.86 -18.45
CA VAL A 129 0.17 2.17 -17.05
C VAL A 129 -0.61 3.48 -16.95
N LYS A 130 -0.15 4.55 -17.62
CA LYS A 130 -0.82 5.85 -17.62
C LYS A 130 -2.23 5.78 -18.18
N LYS A 131 -2.43 5.06 -19.28
CA LYS A 131 -3.75 4.89 -19.92
C LYS A 131 -4.79 4.30 -18.96
N TYR A 132 -4.40 3.31 -18.15
CA TYR A 132 -5.34 2.56 -17.33
C TYR A 132 -5.41 3.03 -15.87
N SER A 133 -4.32 3.57 -15.30
CA SER A 133 -4.32 4.10 -13.94
C SER A 133 -4.54 5.61 -13.86
N GLY A 134 -4.41 6.32 -14.97
CA GLY A 134 -4.38 7.78 -15.00
C GLY A 134 -3.02 8.39 -14.61
N TYR A 135 -2.08 7.59 -14.14
CA TYR A 135 -0.77 8.03 -13.62
C TYR A 135 0.39 7.33 -14.32
N THR A 136 1.51 8.02 -14.48
CA THR A 136 2.76 7.38 -14.89
C THR A 136 3.35 6.54 -13.75
N PRO A 137 4.22 5.56 -14.04
CA PRO A 137 4.93 4.81 -13.00
C PRO A 137 5.71 5.71 -12.04
N GLU A 138 6.30 6.80 -12.55
CA GLU A 138 7.05 7.79 -11.78
C GLU A 138 6.14 8.58 -10.82
N GLU A 139 4.94 8.97 -11.28
CA GLU A 139 3.93 9.61 -10.43
C GLU A 139 3.46 8.67 -9.32
N ILE A 140 3.17 7.40 -9.64
CA ILE A 140 2.80 6.38 -8.65
C ILE A 140 3.90 6.21 -7.61
N TYR A 141 5.14 6.09 -8.04
CA TYR A 141 6.29 6.01 -7.14
C TYR A 141 6.41 7.26 -6.26
N GLY A 142 6.20 8.45 -6.85
CA GLY A 142 6.17 9.72 -6.13
C GLY A 142 5.12 9.76 -5.03
N PHE A 143 3.91 9.28 -5.28
CA PHE A 143 2.85 9.18 -4.27
C PHE A 143 3.23 8.25 -3.12
N LEU A 144 3.76 7.07 -3.43
CA LEU A 144 4.23 6.13 -2.41
C LEU A 144 5.37 6.73 -1.57
N LYS A 145 6.35 7.36 -2.22
CA LYS A 145 7.47 8.04 -1.54
C LYS A 145 6.98 9.16 -0.61
N ASN A 146 6.02 9.96 -1.05
CA ASN A 146 5.44 11.03 -0.23
C ASN A 146 4.65 10.46 0.96
N TYR A 147 3.95 9.36 0.78
CA TYR A 147 3.25 8.68 1.86
C TYR A 147 4.22 8.17 2.92
N VAL A 148 5.31 7.50 2.52
CA VAL A 148 6.36 7.05 3.44
C VAL A 148 6.98 8.22 4.22
N LYS A 149 7.24 9.36 3.56
CA LYS A 149 7.71 10.57 4.23
C LYS A 149 6.72 11.09 5.27
N LYS A 150 5.42 11.05 4.95
CA LYS A 150 4.34 11.46 5.86
C LYS A 150 4.27 10.57 7.09
N LEU A 151 4.58 9.27 6.99
CA LEU A 151 4.63 8.32 8.10
C LEU A 151 5.74 8.63 9.12
N ARG A 152 6.45 9.75 8.98
CA ARG A 152 7.52 10.19 9.90
C ARG A 152 8.57 9.12 10.17
N TRP A 153 8.74 8.19 9.25
CA TRP A 153 9.86 7.27 9.34
C TRP A 153 11.16 8.07 9.30
N ASN A 154 11.98 7.85 10.30
CA ASN A 154 13.30 8.47 10.43
C ASN A 154 14.26 7.80 9.43
N ILE A 155 13.90 7.83 8.14
CA ILE A 155 14.72 7.31 7.07
C ILE A 155 15.77 8.37 6.78
N LYS A 156 17.02 8.03 6.98
CA LYS A 156 18.15 8.90 6.68
C LYS A 156 18.15 9.25 5.18
N LYS A 157 18.63 10.44 4.86
CA LYS A 157 18.68 10.90 3.46
C LYS A 157 19.46 9.93 2.56
N GLU A 158 20.49 9.31 3.12
CA GLU A 158 21.31 8.31 2.46
C GLU A 158 20.51 7.04 2.10
N ASP A 159 19.62 6.62 2.99
CA ASP A 159 18.79 5.42 2.78
C ASP A 159 17.74 5.64 1.67
N TRP A 160 17.24 6.89 1.53
CA TRP A 160 16.33 7.25 0.44
C TRP A 160 16.96 7.18 -0.94
N ASN A 161 18.27 7.44 -1.02
CA ASN A 161 19.03 7.49 -2.26
C ASN A 161 19.92 6.26 -2.42
N SER A 162 19.84 5.27 -1.52
CA SER A 162 20.71 4.09 -1.53
C SER A 162 20.64 3.31 -2.84
N TYR A 163 19.45 3.24 -3.45
CA TYR A 163 19.26 2.57 -4.74
C TYR A 163 19.90 3.34 -5.90
N ASP A 164 19.76 4.65 -5.90
CA ASP A 164 20.36 5.52 -6.93
C ASP A 164 21.88 5.54 -6.77
N ALA A 165 22.40 5.66 -5.56
CA ALA A 165 23.82 5.59 -5.26
C ALA A 165 24.43 4.22 -5.64
N MET A 166 23.72 3.11 -5.39
CA MET A 166 24.15 1.79 -5.80
C MET A 166 24.18 1.66 -7.33
N ASN A 167 23.19 2.20 -8.03
CA ASN A 167 23.14 2.21 -9.49
C ASN A 167 24.28 3.05 -10.09
N GLU A 168 24.60 4.21 -9.53
CA GLU A 168 25.74 5.05 -9.96
C GLU A 168 27.07 4.32 -9.82
N ILE A 169 27.28 3.60 -8.70
CA ILE A 169 28.48 2.79 -8.49
C ILE A 169 28.57 1.66 -9.53
N ILE A 170 27.48 0.97 -9.81
CA ILE A 170 27.43 -0.11 -10.80
C ILE A 170 27.72 0.42 -12.21
N ILE A 171 27.09 1.53 -12.60
CA ILE A 171 27.29 2.17 -13.90
C ILE A 171 28.72 2.65 -14.05
N GLY A 172 29.28 3.27 -13.03
CA GLY A 172 30.68 3.73 -13.01
C GLY A 172 31.70 2.59 -13.12
N LYS A 173 31.38 1.38 -12.64
CA LYS A 173 32.26 0.19 -12.76
C LYS A 173 32.12 -0.54 -14.10
N ILE A 174 30.97 -0.45 -14.77
CA ILE A 174 30.73 -1.08 -16.08
C ILE A 174 31.22 -0.19 -17.23
N GLY A 175 31.36 1.11 -16.99
CA GLY A 175 31.83 2.08 -17.99
C GLY A 175 33.36 2.28 -18.03
N GLN A 176 34.12 1.52 -17.25
CA GLN A 176 35.57 1.39 -17.28
C GLN A 176 35.99 0.08 -17.95
#